data_751404fcac881fe1dbb5b2597367e8c9
#
_entry.id   751404fcac881fe1dbb5b2597367e8c9
#
_cell.length_a   1.000
_cell.length_b   1.000
_cell.length_c   1.000
_cell.angle_alpha   90.00
_cell.angle_beta   90.00
_cell.angle_gamma   90.00
#
_symmetry.space_group_name_H-M   'P 1'
#
loop_
_entity.id
_entity.type
_entity.pdbx_description
1 polymer ?
#
loop_
_entity_poly.entity_id
_entity_poly.type
_entity_poly.pdbx_seq_one_letter_code
_entity_poly.pdbx_strand_id
1 'polypeptide(L)'
;MKLLKKLADFLKFHQVRVTIASPRKKSIMKKLLLHDTLSRKRLEIVPEDGHKFRFYCCGPTVYGPAHIGNFRAFLAQDFFRRVIELSGLKTLHVRNITDVDDKTIRESIKSGVALKDFTDGWTDQFHEDAKKLNILEPHIEPSAVDHIPEQIELIQKLIDKGNAYISEDGSVYFSVSSYPKYGKLTRIDQRDLKAGAGETANDADEYEKDNISDFVLWKAKKIEDGDNYWESPWGDGRPGWHIECSAMAMKYLGETLDLHAGGVDLCFPHHENEIAQSEACTGKTFSQHWFHNEHLMVEGNKMSKSLRNLYTLADIIKKGYNPDELRYALLAGSYRTKLNFSFDRMIEARINLKKVSNAAHALGGIDSYEGLCAIAESDSIEMGLFESSWTALLEDLNASAALGELFVSIKKLEKRLVNDDLSESDKKICRQGLSVIINAFGWTLPEPDSVKESVEIPKDVNELAEQRWQAKCDNNWAESDRLRDEVFALGWVIKDGKESYEIEPVK
;
A
#
# COMPACT_ATOMS: atom_id res chain seq x y z
N MET A 1 -12.70 72.51 6.27
CA MET A 1 -12.28 72.41 4.86
C MET A 1 -10.77 72.33 4.64
N LYS A 2 -9.89 72.95 5.42
CA LYS A 2 -8.40 72.85 5.25
C LYS A 2 -7.79 71.50 5.61
N LEU A 3 -8.42 70.66 6.50
CA LEU A 3 -7.89 69.39 6.93
C LEU A 3 -8.18 68.30 5.89
N LEU A 4 -9.34 68.33 5.23
CA LEU A 4 -9.72 67.38 4.18
C LEU A 4 -8.91 67.55 2.89
N LYS A 5 -8.42 68.77 2.61
CA LYS A 5 -7.56 69.01 1.46
C LYS A 5 -6.14 68.48 1.68
N LYS A 6 -5.61 68.53 2.90
CA LYS A 6 -4.30 67.94 3.26
C LYS A 6 -4.31 66.39 3.23
N LEU A 7 -5.45 65.78 3.58
CA LEU A 7 -5.60 64.29 3.49
C LEU A 7 -5.69 63.82 2.04
N ALA A 8 -6.34 64.60 1.19
CA ALA A 8 -6.45 64.26 -0.24
C ALA A 8 -5.10 64.41 -0.98
N ASP A 9 -4.28 65.36 -0.59
CA ASP A 9 -2.94 65.56 -1.17
C ASP A 9 -1.93 64.52 -0.65
N PHE A 10 -2.06 64.04 0.59
CA PHE A 10 -1.25 62.93 1.13
C PHE A 10 -1.52 61.60 0.47
N LEU A 11 -2.78 61.32 0.09
CA LEU A 11 -3.19 60.11 -0.61
C LEU A 11 -2.79 60.09 -2.11
N LYS A 12 -2.49 61.26 -2.70
CA LYS A 12 -2.01 61.35 -4.09
C LYS A 12 -0.53 61.07 -4.26
N PHE A 13 0.29 61.17 -3.20
CA PHE A 13 1.76 61.00 -3.27
C PHE A 13 2.24 59.57 -2.98
N HIS A 14 1.39 58.68 -2.49
CA HIS A 14 1.70 57.26 -2.30
C HIS A 14 0.79 56.42 -3.20
N GLN A 15 1.06 56.40 -4.52
CA GLN A 15 0.60 55.30 -5.38
C GLN A 15 1.35 54.04 -4.97
N VAL A 16 0.95 53.46 -3.83
CA VAL A 16 1.15 52.01 -3.63
C VAL A 16 0.29 51.33 -4.67
N ARG A 17 0.90 50.87 -5.76
CA ARG A 17 0.27 49.88 -6.64
C ARG A 17 -0.01 48.66 -5.79
N VAL A 18 -1.17 48.60 -5.17
CA VAL A 18 -1.75 47.32 -4.71
C VAL A 18 -2.01 46.56 -5.99
N THR A 19 -1.07 45.70 -6.38
CA THR A 19 -1.29 44.68 -7.37
C THR A 19 -2.32 43.77 -6.72
N ILE A 20 -3.61 43.98 -6.99
CA ILE A 20 -4.65 43.01 -6.70
C ILE A 20 -4.24 41.81 -7.54
N ALA A 21 -3.61 40.84 -6.89
CA ALA A 21 -3.39 39.55 -7.52
C ALA A 21 -4.78 39.11 -8.03
N SER A 22 -4.90 38.93 -9.35
CA SER A 22 -6.05 38.32 -9.97
C SER A 22 -6.42 37.09 -9.13
N PRO A 23 -7.70 36.86 -8.76
CA PRO A 23 -8.07 35.66 -8.06
C PRO A 23 -7.60 34.50 -8.92
N ARG A 24 -6.54 33.79 -8.48
CA ARG A 24 -6.14 32.53 -9.09
C ARG A 24 -7.41 31.70 -9.21
N LYS A 25 -7.77 31.28 -10.41
CA LYS A 25 -8.81 30.28 -10.60
C LYS A 25 -8.46 29.16 -9.65
N LYS A 26 -9.26 28.94 -8.59
CA LYS A 26 -9.18 27.69 -7.82
C LYS A 26 -9.29 26.59 -8.84
N SER A 27 -8.18 25.91 -9.11
CA SER A 27 -8.21 24.68 -9.88
C SER A 27 -9.19 23.76 -9.15
N ILE A 28 -10.19 23.29 -9.87
CA ILE A 28 -11.14 22.31 -9.30
C ILE A 28 -10.26 21.09 -8.98
N MET A 29 -10.01 20.85 -7.69
CA MET A 29 -9.33 19.64 -7.26
C MET A 29 -10.05 18.45 -7.86
N LYS A 30 -9.35 17.62 -8.63
CA LYS A 30 -9.97 16.43 -9.21
C LYS A 30 -10.35 15.51 -8.06
N LYS A 31 -11.58 15.01 -8.12
CA LYS A 31 -12.14 14.13 -7.09
C LYS A 31 -11.44 12.77 -7.13
N LEU A 32 -11.03 12.28 -5.98
CA LEU A 32 -10.59 10.91 -5.83
C LEU A 32 -11.83 10.03 -5.66
N LEU A 33 -12.01 9.08 -6.56
CA LEU A 33 -13.07 8.09 -6.51
C LEU A 33 -12.49 6.74 -6.10
N LEU A 34 -13.14 6.02 -5.18
CA LEU A 34 -12.81 4.63 -4.84
C LEU A 34 -14.04 3.75 -4.90
N HIS A 35 -13.84 2.50 -5.28
CA HIS A 35 -14.88 1.48 -5.21
C HIS A 35 -15.16 1.10 -3.75
N ASP A 36 -16.38 1.30 -3.32
CA ASP A 36 -16.87 0.87 -2.02
C ASP A 36 -17.46 -0.55 -2.10
N THR A 37 -16.92 -1.45 -1.27
CA THR A 37 -17.36 -2.85 -1.25
C THR A 37 -18.80 -3.01 -0.77
N LEU A 38 -19.27 -2.17 0.15
CA LEU A 38 -20.62 -2.25 0.69
C LEU A 38 -21.68 -1.85 -0.35
N SER A 39 -21.53 -0.68 -0.97
CA SER A 39 -22.47 -0.17 -1.96
C SER A 39 -22.24 -0.74 -3.36
N ARG A 40 -21.05 -1.30 -3.65
CA ARG A 40 -20.61 -1.77 -4.99
C ARG A 40 -20.54 -0.64 -6.02
N LYS A 41 -20.30 0.58 -5.56
CA LYS A 41 -20.21 1.79 -6.40
C LYS A 41 -18.86 2.47 -6.19
N ARG A 42 -18.43 3.28 -7.14
CA ARG A 42 -17.36 4.23 -6.93
C ARG A 42 -17.93 5.46 -6.24
N LEU A 43 -17.37 5.81 -5.11
CA LEU A 43 -17.76 6.96 -4.30
C LEU A 43 -16.58 7.93 -4.18
N GLU A 44 -16.89 9.20 -4.05
CA GLU A 44 -15.90 10.23 -3.77
C GLU A 44 -15.38 10.07 -2.34
N ILE A 45 -14.07 10.15 -2.19
CA ILE A 45 -13.41 10.15 -0.89
C ILE A 45 -13.45 11.55 -0.30
N VAL A 46 -14.19 11.68 0.79
CA VAL A 46 -14.38 12.95 1.51
C VAL A 46 -14.31 12.67 3.00
N PRO A 47 -13.49 13.42 3.77
CA PRO A 47 -13.49 13.30 5.24
C PRO A 47 -14.87 13.66 5.81
N GLU A 48 -15.40 12.85 6.73
CA GLU A 48 -16.68 13.11 7.39
C GLU A 48 -16.66 14.42 8.20
N ASP A 49 -15.53 14.70 8.86
CA ASP A 49 -15.34 15.94 9.64
C ASP A 49 -14.92 17.15 8.77
N GLY A 50 -14.75 16.96 7.47
CA GLY A 50 -14.29 17.99 6.52
C GLY A 50 -12.81 18.38 6.66
N HIS A 51 -12.03 17.73 7.54
CA HIS A 51 -10.66 18.12 7.86
C HIS A 51 -9.65 17.00 7.63
N LYS A 52 -9.88 15.80 8.19
CA LYS A 52 -8.92 14.71 8.18
C LYS A 52 -9.60 13.39 7.84
N PHE A 53 -9.12 12.72 6.81
CA PHE A 53 -9.61 11.41 6.39
C PHE A 53 -9.09 10.33 7.35
N ARG A 54 -10.01 9.75 8.15
CA ARG A 54 -9.72 8.79 9.23
C ARG A 54 -9.99 7.38 8.74
N PHE A 55 -8.96 6.55 8.67
CA PHE A 55 -9.13 5.19 8.18
C PHE A 55 -8.37 4.16 9.00
N TYR A 56 -8.97 2.98 9.08
CA TYR A 56 -8.44 1.82 9.77
C TYR A 56 -8.06 0.73 8.76
N CYS A 57 -6.92 0.10 8.98
CA CYS A 57 -6.48 -1.07 8.21
C CYS A 57 -6.23 -2.23 9.16
N CYS A 58 -6.83 -3.40 8.89
CA CYS A 58 -6.44 -4.61 9.60
C CYS A 58 -4.96 -4.89 9.36
N GLY A 59 -4.22 -5.04 10.45
CA GLY A 59 -2.79 -5.29 10.45
C GLY A 59 -2.42 -6.77 10.39
N PRO A 60 -1.15 -7.12 10.59
CA PRO A 60 -0.71 -8.49 10.58
C PRO A 60 -1.07 -9.22 11.89
N THR A 61 -1.38 -10.52 11.77
CA THR A 61 -1.30 -11.45 12.90
C THR A 61 0.13 -11.98 12.96
N VAL A 62 0.85 -11.68 14.04
CA VAL A 62 2.30 -11.85 14.15
C VAL A 62 2.68 -13.23 14.73
N TYR A 63 2.36 -14.29 14.00
CA TYR A 63 2.69 -15.68 14.35
C TYR A 63 3.79 -16.30 13.49
N GLY A 64 4.35 -15.55 12.55
CA GLY A 64 5.37 -15.98 11.61
C GLY A 64 5.69 -14.91 10.57
N PRO A 65 6.62 -15.19 9.63
CA PRO A 65 7.01 -14.21 8.62
C PRO A 65 5.85 -13.88 7.68
N ALA A 66 5.67 -12.59 7.38
CA ALA A 66 4.72 -12.15 6.38
C ALA A 66 5.15 -12.62 4.97
N HIS A 67 4.21 -13.14 4.20
CA HIS A 67 4.47 -13.53 2.81
C HIS A 67 4.02 -12.43 1.83
N ILE A 68 4.43 -12.54 0.55
CA ILE A 68 4.12 -11.54 -0.49
C ILE A 68 2.61 -11.32 -0.69
N GLY A 69 1.77 -12.29 -0.35
CA GLY A 69 0.31 -12.14 -0.36
C GLY A 69 -0.19 -11.19 0.72
N ASN A 70 0.41 -11.22 1.92
CA ASN A 70 0.11 -10.23 2.98
C ASN A 70 0.59 -8.85 2.54
N PHE A 71 1.81 -8.75 2.01
CA PHE A 71 2.36 -7.48 1.53
C PHE A 71 1.56 -6.87 0.38
N ARG A 72 0.85 -7.67 -0.43
CA ARG A 72 -0.08 -7.11 -1.42
C ARG A 72 -1.19 -6.27 -0.77
N ALA A 73 -1.74 -6.70 0.35
CA ALA A 73 -2.75 -5.94 1.08
C ALA A 73 -2.15 -4.66 1.68
N PHE A 74 -1.03 -4.77 2.38
CA PHE A 74 -0.37 -3.61 2.99
C PHE A 74 0.13 -2.59 1.95
N LEU A 75 0.61 -3.05 0.79
CA LEU A 75 0.99 -2.18 -0.32
C LEU A 75 -0.21 -1.49 -0.97
N ALA A 76 -1.37 -2.16 -1.08
CA ALA A 76 -2.59 -1.53 -1.57
C ALA A 76 -3.08 -0.43 -0.61
N GLN A 77 -2.98 -0.65 0.71
CA GLN A 77 -3.30 0.34 1.74
C GLN A 77 -2.32 1.53 1.71
N ASP A 78 -1.03 1.28 1.57
CA ASP A 78 0.00 2.31 1.43
C ASP A 78 -0.18 3.14 0.15
N PHE A 79 -0.45 2.48 -0.98
CA PHE A 79 -0.72 3.12 -2.26
C PHE A 79 -1.95 4.03 -2.20
N PHE A 80 -3.04 3.54 -1.61
CA PHE A 80 -4.23 4.32 -1.33
C PHE A 80 -3.93 5.56 -0.48
N ARG A 81 -3.22 5.40 0.65
CA ARG A 81 -2.84 6.51 1.52
C ARG A 81 -2.02 7.55 0.78
N ARG A 82 -0.99 7.13 0.02
CA ARG A 82 -0.14 8.04 -0.75
C ARG A 82 -0.92 8.86 -1.77
N VAL A 83 -1.85 8.22 -2.49
CA VAL A 83 -2.70 8.93 -3.46
C VAL A 83 -3.61 9.94 -2.77
N ILE A 84 -4.21 9.61 -1.61
CA ILE A 84 -5.02 10.55 -0.82
C ILE A 84 -4.19 11.76 -0.39
N GLU A 85 -3.02 11.54 0.22
CA GLU A 85 -2.18 12.63 0.73
C GLU A 85 -1.64 13.50 -0.40
N LEU A 86 -1.24 12.92 -1.52
CA LEU A 86 -0.82 13.64 -2.73
C LEU A 86 -1.98 14.35 -3.46
N SER A 87 -3.23 13.99 -3.17
CA SER A 87 -4.42 14.75 -3.62
C SER A 87 -4.76 15.94 -2.73
N GLY A 88 -4.01 16.17 -1.63
CA GLY A 88 -4.17 17.29 -0.71
C GLY A 88 -5.05 17.02 0.51
N LEU A 89 -5.48 15.77 0.73
CA LEU A 89 -6.25 15.40 1.91
C LEU A 89 -5.31 14.94 3.04
N LYS A 90 -5.51 15.49 4.23
CA LYS A 90 -4.83 15.00 5.43
C LYS A 90 -5.42 13.68 5.87
N THR A 91 -4.58 12.77 6.35
CA THR A 91 -5.02 11.45 6.82
C THR A 91 -4.75 11.22 8.29
N LEU A 92 -5.51 10.30 8.89
CA LEU A 92 -5.20 9.63 10.15
C LEU A 92 -5.33 8.13 9.91
N HIS A 93 -4.20 7.47 9.72
CA HIS A 93 -4.10 6.04 9.48
C HIS A 93 -3.84 5.30 10.78
N VAL A 94 -4.72 4.36 11.12
CA VAL A 94 -4.56 3.41 12.22
C VAL A 94 -4.44 2.02 11.63
N ARG A 95 -3.43 1.25 12.05
CA ARG A 95 -3.24 -0.16 11.69
C ARG A 95 -2.84 -0.91 12.95
N ASN A 96 -3.55 -1.98 13.28
CA ASN A 96 -3.24 -2.75 14.47
C ASN A 96 -2.11 -3.78 14.25
N ILE A 97 -1.61 -4.29 15.38
CA ILE A 97 -0.87 -5.55 15.46
C ILE A 97 -1.75 -6.54 16.23
N THR A 98 -2.08 -7.69 15.60
CA THR A 98 -2.75 -8.79 16.29
C THR A 98 -1.67 -9.68 16.92
N ASP A 99 -1.36 -9.42 18.18
CA ASP A 99 -0.36 -10.10 18.98
C ASP A 99 -0.97 -11.14 19.95
N VAL A 100 -2.28 -11.31 19.92
CA VAL A 100 -3.00 -12.37 20.62
C VAL A 100 -4.08 -12.99 19.72
N ASP A 101 -3.95 -14.26 19.39
CA ASP A 101 -4.96 -15.11 18.76
C ASP A 101 -4.61 -16.59 18.94
N ASP A 102 -5.44 -17.51 18.42
CA ASP A 102 -5.17 -18.95 18.47
C ASP A 102 -3.84 -19.36 17.84
N LYS A 103 -3.42 -18.66 16.79
CA LYS A 103 -2.18 -18.98 16.05
C LYS A 103 -0.95 -18.48 16.80
N THR A 104 -1.00 -17.24 17.32
CA THR A 104 0.13 -16.66 18.07
C THR A 104 0.40 -17.44 19.36
N ILE A 105 -0.64 -17.79 20.13
CA ILE A 105 -0.53 -18.58 21.36
C ILE A 105 0.04 -19.96 21.04
N ARG A 106 -0.53 -20.67 20.07
CA ARG A 106 -0.08 -22.01 19.70
C ARG A 106 1.37 -22.03 19.24
N GLU A 107 1.79 -21.11 18.38
CA GLU A 107 3.15 -21.10 17.86
C GLU A 107 4.16 -20.59 18.90
N SER A 108 3.79 -19.68 19.81
CA SER A 108 4.64 -19.28 20.93
C SER A 108 4.91 -20.44 21.88
N ILE A 109 3.87 -21.17 22.31
CA ILE A 109 4.00 -22.35 23.16
C ILE A 109 4.88 -23.42 22.49
N LYS A 110 4.63 -23.68 21.20
CA LYS A 110 5.42 -24.64 20.41
C LYS A 110 6.88 -24.25 20.28
N SER A 111 7.19 -22.98 20.24
CA SER A 111 8.58 -22.46 20.19
C SER A 111 9.27 -22.42 21.57
N GLY A 112 8.50 -22.55 22.66
CA GLY A 112 9.00 -22.41 24.03
C GLY A 112 9.36 -20.96 24.40
N VAL A 113 8.83 -19.98 23.68
CA VAL A 113 9.07 -18.54 23.91
C VAL A 113 7.79 -17.93 24.47
N ALA A 114 7.89 -17.01 25.43
CA ALA A 114 6.75 -16.28 25.96
C ALA A 114 6.00 -15.52 24.85
N LEU A 115 4.67 -15.45 24.93
CA LEU A 115 3.83 -14.85 23.87
C LEU A 115 4.34 -13.46 23.45
N LYS A 116 4.60 -12.60 24.44
CA LYS A 116 5.07 -11.24 24.17
C LYS A 116 6.39 -11.23 23.37
N ASP A 117 7.41 -11.96 23.84
CA ASP A 117 8.72 -11.97 23.18
C ASP A 117 8.62 -12.59 21.78
N PHE A 118 7.74 -13.58 21.61
CA PHE A 118 7.48 -14.23 20.32
C PHE A 118 6.82 -13.27 19.33
N THR A 119 5.79 -12.55 19.75
CA THR A 119 5.05 -11.60 18.90
C THR A 119 5.84 -10.33 18.64
N ASP A 120 6.59 -9.82 19.61
CA ASP A 120 7.50 -8.68 19.42
C ASP A 120 8.54 -8.99 18.32
N GLY A 121 9.15 -10.17 18.34
CA GLY A 121 10.14 -10.56 17.33
C GLY A 121 9.56 -10.62 15.91
N TRP A 122 8.33 -11.10 15.74
CA TRP A 122 7.66 -11.10 14.42
C TRP A 122 7.13 -9.72 14.00
N THR A 123 6.79 -8.88 14.96
CA THR A 123 6.42 -7.48 14.73
C THR A 123 7.63 -6.71 14.21
N ASP A 124 8.79 -6.84 14.84
CA ASP A 124 10.04 -6.22 14.39
C ASP A 124 10.40 -6.66 12.96
N GLN A 125 10.31 -7.96 12.68
CA GLN A 125 10.56 -8.49 11.33
C GLN A 125 9.58 -7.92 10.30
N PHE A 126 8.29 -7.79 10.65
CA PHE A 126 7.30 -7.18 9.79
C PHE A 126 7.62 -5.71 9.51
N HIS A 127 8.03 -4.94 10.51
CA HIS A 127 8.43 -3.54 10.34
C HIS A 127 9.66 -3.39 9.45
N GLU A 128 10.68 -4.25 9.64
CA GLU A 128 11.86 -4.26 8.76
C GLU A 128 11.49 -4.53 7.30
N ASP A 129 10.64 -5.52 7.05
CA ASP A 129 10.21 -5.87 5.71
C ASP A 129 9.31 -4.78 5.10
N ALA A 130 8.40 -4.18 5.88
CA ALA A 130 7.59 -3.04 5.47
C ALA A 130 8.45 -1.83 5.09
N LYS A 131 9.51 -1.54 5.87
CA LYS A 131 10.48 -0.48 5.58
C LYS A 131 11.25 -0.75 4.29
N LYS A 132 11.71 -1.98 4.05
CA LYS A 132 12.37 -2.37 2.79
C LYS A 132 11.45 -2.20 1.58
N LEU A 133 10.14 -2.42 1.76
CA LEU A 133 9.10 -2.21 0.75
C LEU A 133 8.63 -0.74 0.66
N ASN A 134 9.26 0.18 1.40
CA ASN A 134 8.87 1.60 1.45
C ASN A 134 7.40 1.82 1.79
N ILE A 135 6.84 1.00 2.70
CA ILE A 135 5.49 1.18 3.24
C ILE A 135 5.54 2.25 4.32
N LEU A 136 4.67 3.25 4.23
CA LEU A 136 4.56 4.31 5.25
C LEU A 136 4.12 3.73 6.60
N GLU A 137 4.81 4.14 7.65
CA GLU A 137 4.38 3.80 9.00
C GLU A 137 2.97 4.38 9.28
N PRO A 138 2.08 3.63 9.94
CA PRO A 138 0.79 4.18 10.35
C PRO A 138 1.00 5.32 11.36
N HIS A 139 0.03 6.23 11.47
CA HIS A 139 0.11 7.29 12.47
C HIS A 139 -0.07 6.73 13.89
N ILE A 140 -0.84 5.65 14.02
CA ILE A 140 -1.09 4.93 15.28
C ILE A 140 -1.10 3.44 14.95
N GLU A 141 -0.34 2.66 15.72
CA GLU A 141 -0.26 1.21 15.55
C GLU A 141 -0.51 0.51 16.89
N PRO A 142 -1.79 0.29 17.26
CA PRO A 142 -2.15 -0.33 18.53
C PRO A 142 -1.95 -1.84 18.51
N SER A 143 -1.49 -2.41 19.64
CA SER A 143 -1.46 -3.84 19.89
C SER A 143 -2.80 -4.32 20.45
N ALA A 144 -3.24 -5.52 20.08
CA ALA A 144 -4.48 -6.10 20.61
C ALA A 144 -4.37 -6.37 22.11
N VAL A 145 -3.22 -6.83 22.60
CA VAL A 145 -2.96 -7.10 24.04
C VAL A 145 -3.07 -5.82 24.86
N ASP A 146 -2.52 -4.71 24.41
CA ASP A 146 -2.58 -3.43 25.12
C ASP A 146 -4.01 -2.84 25.18
N HIS A 147 -4.94 -3.39 24.39
CA HIS A 147 -6.31 -2.89 24.24
C HIS A 147 -7.37 -3.87 24.78
N ILE A 148 -6.96 -4.85 25.57
CA ILE A 148 -7.92 -5.78 26.24
C ILE A 148 -8.96 -5.05 27.10
N PRO A 149 -8.63 -4.00 27.86
CA PRO A 149 -9.65 -3.27 28.61
C PRO A 149 -10.76 -2.68 27.73
N GLU A 150 -10.42 -2.10 26.58
CA GLU A 150 -11.39 -1.55 25.64
C GLU A 150 -12.25 -2.64 24.99
N GLN A 151 -11.67 -3.80 24.74
CA GLN A 151 -12.39 -4.96 24.20
C GLN A 151 -13.39 -5.47 25.23
N ILE A 152 -13.01 -5.62 26.50
CA ILE A 152 -13.92 -6.00 27.62
C ILE A 152 -15.05 -4.98 27.75
N GLU A 153 -14.75 -3.68 27.71
CA GLU A 153 -15.77 -2.62 27.77
C GLU A 153 -16.76 -2.72 26.61
N LEU A 154 -16.29 -2.98 25.40
CA LEU A 154 -17.15 -3.14 24.23
C LEU A 154 -18.05 -4.38 24.36
N ILE A 155 -17.51 -5.51 24.80
CA ILE A 155 -18.24 -6.74 25.02
C ILE A 155 -19.34 -6.52 26.11
N GLN A 156 -18.99 -5.85 27.21
CA GLN A 156 -19.98 -5.56 28.26
C GLN A 156 -21.15 -4.73 27.74
N LYS A 157 -20.85 -3.69 26.90
CA LYS A 157 -21.90 -2.89 26.25
C LYS A 157 -22.81 -3.72 25.35
N LEU A 158 -22.27 -4.72 24.68
CA LEU A 158 -23.04 -5.63 23.82
C LEU A 158 -23.91 -6.55 24.63
N ILE A 159 -23.43 -7.05 25.78
CA ILE A 159 -24.23 -7.83 26.75
C ILE A 159 -25.38 -6.99 27.29
N ASP A 160 -25.07 -5.78 27.77
CA ASP A 160 -26.07 -4.87 28.37
C ASP A 160 -27.19 -4.50 27.38
N LYS A 161 -26.89 -4.50 26.09
CA LYS A 161 -27.86 -4.25 25.00
C LYS A 161 -28.58 -5.50 24.49
N GLY A 162 -28.22 -6.69 25.00
CA GLY A 162 -28.80 -7.95 24.58
C GLY A 162 -28.33 -8.46 23.22
N ASN A 163 -27.19 -7.95 22.74
CA ASN A 163 -26.58 -8.41 21.52
C ASN A 163 -25.53 -9.50 21.74
N ALA A 164 -25.10 -9.72 22.97
CA ALA A 164 -24.21 -10.79 23.39
C ALA A 164 -24.70 -11.51 24.61
N TYR A 165 -24.24 -12.75 24.79
CA TYR A 165 -24.62 -13.61 25.94
C TYR A 165 -23.42 -14.41 26.42
N ILE A 166 -23.47 -14.80 27.73
CA ILE A 166 -22.44 -15.62 28.36
C ILE A 166 -22.89 -17.08 28.27
N SER A 167 -22.04 -17.97 27.77
CA SER A 167 -22.29 -19.40 27.75
C SER A 167 -21.91 -20.09 29.07
N GLU A 168 -22.27 -21.38 29.22
CA GLU A 168 -22.05 -22.14 30.46
C GLU A 168 -20.58 -22.28 30.85
N ASP A 169 -19.67 -22.26 29.85
CA ASP A 169 -18.20 -22.33 30.03
C ASP A 169 -17.56 -20.99 30.38
N GLY A 170 -18.32 -19.89 30.40
CA GLY A 170 -17.84 -18.53 30.64
C GLY A 170 -17.38 -17.78 29.36
N SER A 171 -17.45 -18.40 28.19
CA SER A 171 -17.23 -17.72 26.93
C SER A 171 -18.38 -16.76 26.63
N VAL A 172 -18.08 -15.67 25.90
CA VAL A 172 -19.11 -14.70 25.50
C VAL A 172 -19.26 -14.74 23.99
N TYR A 173 -20.50 -14.84 23.52
CA TYR A 173 -20.84 -14.90 22.11
C TYR A 173 -21.70 -13.71 21.69
N PHE A 174 -21.48 -13.20 20.48
CA PHE A 174 -22.39 -12.28 19.81
C PHE A 174 -23.56 -13.06 19.23
N SER A 175 -24.78 -12.62 19.51
CA SER A 175 -25.99 -13.21 18.95
C SER A 175 -26.28 -12.60 17.56
N VAL A 176 -26.00 -13.32 16.50
CA VAL A 176 -26.21 -12.85 15.12
C VAL A 176 -27.67 -12.50 14.86
N SER A 177 -28.61 -13.25 15.46
CA SER A 177 -30.05 -13.00 15.35
C SER A 177 -30.50 -11.67 15.96
N SER A 178 -29.70 -11.10 16.89
CA SER A 178 -29.97 -9.81 17.53
C SER A 178 -29.64 -8.60 16.62
N TYR A 179 -28.94 -8.83 15.52
CA TYR A 179 -28.56 -7.78 14.57
C TYR A 179 -29.12 -8.04 13.15
N PRO A 180 -30.34 -7.56 12.84
CA PRO A 180 -31.05 -7.89 11.60
C PRO A 180 -30.36 -7.43 10.31
N LYS A 181 -29.32 -6.57 10.41
CA LYS A 181 -28.55 -6.10 9.27
C LYS A 181 -27.28 -6.94 8.99
N TYR A 182 -27.08 -8.04 9.74
CA TYR A 182 -25.95 -8.94 9.51
C TYR A 182 -25.96 -9.48 8.07
N GLY A 183 -24.80 -9.58 7.46
CA GLY A 183 -24.65 -9.98 6.07
C GLY A 183 -24.77 -8.85 5.05
N LYS A 184 -24.85 -7.58 5.47
CA LYS A 184 -25.01 -6.44 4.55
C LYS A 184 -23.78 -6.18 3.66
N LEU A 185 -22.57 -6.41 4.15
CA LEU A 185 -21.33 -6.25 3.39
C LEU A 185 -21.16 -7.36 2.36
N THR A 186 -21.41 -8.59 2.78
CA THR A 186 -21.21 -9.79 1.99
C THR A 186 -22.43 -10.22 1.19
N ARG A 187 -23.59 -9.59 1.43
CA ARG A 187 -24.89 -9.88 0.81
C ARG A 187 -25.36 -11.33 1.03
N ILE A 188 -25.14 -11.83 2.25
CA ILE A 188 -25.67 -13.10 2.67
C ILE A 188 -27.20 -13.03 2.72
N ASP A 189 -27.90 -14.02 2.16
CA ASP A 189 -29.36 -14.07 2.22
C ASP A 189 -29.80 -14.29 3.67
N GLN A 190 -30.77 -13.48 4.15
CA GLN A 190 -31.31 -13.60 5.51
C GLN A 190 -31.99 -14.96 5.78
N ARG A 191 -32.27 -15.76 4.75
CA ARG A 191 -32.76 -17.14 4.90
C ARG A 191 -31.65 -18.06 5.39
N ASP A 192 -30.41 -17.83 4.95
CA ASP A 192 -29.23 -18.60 5.38
C ASP A 192 -28.88 -18.25 6.84
N LEU A 193 -29.13 -17.00 7.25
CA LEU A 193 -28.95 -16.54 8.63
C LEU A 193 -29.86 -17.26 9.63
N LYS A 194 -31.10 -17.60 9.24
CA LYS A 194 -32.06 -18.26 10.14
C LYS A 194 -31.78 -19.73 10.34
N ALA A 195 -31.08 -20.38 9.43
CA ALA A 195 -30.75 -21.80 9.52
C ALA A 195 -29.62 -22.08 10.52
N GLY A 196 -28.70 -21.11 10.73
CA GLY A 196 -27.57 -21.23 11.67
C GLY A 196 -27.74 -20.47 12.99
N ALA A 197 -28.86 -19.74 13.18
CA ALA A 197 -29.08 -18.96 14.39
C ALA A 197 -29.28 -19.88 15.59
N GLY A 198 -28.39 -19.78 16.59
CA GLY A 198 -28.39 -20.57 17.82
C GLY A 198 -27.39 -21.74 17.80
N GLU A 199 -26.70 -22.01 16.69
CA GLU A 199 -25.54 -22.89 16.71
C GLU A 199 -24.27 -22.04 16.99
N THR A 200 -23.55 -22.39 18.05
CA THR A 200 -22.23 -21.79 18.32
C THR A 200 -21.23 -22.36 17.31
N ALA A 201 -20.54 -21.47 16.60
CA ALA A 201 -19.37 -21.91 15.85
C ALA A 201 -18.38 -22.56 16.83
N ASN A 202 -17.91 -23.77 16.53
CA ASN A 202 -16.77 -24.31 17.26
C ASN A 202 -15.72 -23.21 17.37
N ASP A 203 -15.15 -22.98 18.54
CA ASP A 203 -14.13 -21.97 18.95
C ASP A 203 -13.18 -21.38 17.86
N ALA A 204 -13.44 -21.64 16.60
CA ALA A 204 -12.66 -21.14 15.48
C ALA A 204 -13.06 -19.71 15.12
N ASP A 205 -12.09 -18.80 15.07
CA ASP A 205 -12.29 -17.43 14.59
C ASP A 205 -12.52 -17.36 13.07
N GLU A 206 -12.27 -18.45 12.35
CA GLU A 206 -12.50 -18.58 10.92
C GLU A 206 -13.57 -19.64 10.65
N TYR A 207 -14.65 -19.29 9.98
CA TYR A 207 -15.71 -20.20 9.55
C TYR A 207 -16.17 -19.85 8.12
N GLU A 208 -16.72 -20.82 7.42
CA GLU A 208 -17.16 -20.64 6.04
C GLU A 208 -18.50 -19.88 5.97
N LYS A 209 -18.73 -19.19 4.84
CA LYS A 209 -19.92 -18.37 4.59
C LYS A 209 -21.24 -19.14 4.69
N ASP A 210 -21.19 -20.44 4.49
CA ASP A 210 -22.36 -21.33 4.52
C ASP A 210 -22.72 -21.80 5.95
N ASN A 211 -21.89 -21.45 6.97
CA ASN A 211 -22.10 -21.81 8.36
C ASN A 211 -22.17 -20.54 9.23
N ILE A 212 -23.27 -19.80 9.12
CA ILE A 212 -23.50 -18.58 9.87
C ILE A 212 -24.04 -18.94 11.25
N SER A 213 -23.20 -18.75 12.25
CA SER A 213 -23.49 -19.02 13.65
C SER A 213 -23.11 -17.82 14.51
N ASP A 214 -23.54 -17.84 15.77
CA ASP A 214 -23.09 -16.88 16.75
C ASP A 214 -21.58 -16.99 16.92
N PHE A 215 -20.88 -15.87 16.97
CA PHE A 215 -19.42 -15.84 16.98
C PHE A 215 -18.87 -15.35 18.30
N VAL A 216 -17.68 -15.85 18.65
CA VAL A 216 -17.06 -15.62 19.95
C VAL A 216 -16.50 -14.17 20.06
N LEU A 217 -16.79 -13.53 21.19
CA LEU A 217 -16.24 -12.23 21.59
C LEU A 217 -15.18 -12.36 22.68
N TRP A 218 -15.37 -13.35 23.58
CA TRP A 218 -14.44 -13.68 24.65
C TRP A 218 -14.39 -15.19 24.81
N LYS A 219 -13.20 -15.76 24.72
CA LYS A 219 -12.95 -17.19 24.87
C LYS A 219 -12.55 -17.48 26.30
N ALA A 220 -13.33 -18.32 27.02
CA ALA A 220 -12.97 -18.80 28.35
C ALA A 220 -11.60 -19.50 28.28
N LYS A 221 -10.79 -19.31 29.31
CA LYS A 221 -9.46 -19.91 29.44
C LYS A 221 -9.51 -21.43 29.32
N LYS A 222 -8.63 -22.00 28.52
CA LYS A 222 -8.39 -23.43 28.36
C LYS A 222 -6.99 -23.80 28.86
N ILE A 223 -6.77 -25.09 29.09
CA ILE A 223 -5.45 -25.60 29.52
C ILE A 223 -4.38 -25.31 28.47
N GLU A 224 -4.78 -25.36 27.20
CA GLU A 224 -3.90 -25.12 26.04
C GLU A 224 -3.42 -23.69 25.93
N ASP A 225 -4.11 -22.73 26.57
CA ASP A 225 -3.73 -21.30 26.54
C ASP A 225 -2.53 -21.03 27.47
N GLY A 226 -2.26 -21.93 28.45
CA GLY A 226 -1.19 -21.76 29.43
C GLY A 226 -1.41 -20.50 30.29
N ASP A 227 -0.44 -19.60 30.28
CA ASP A 227 -0.50 -18.32 31.01
C ASP A 227 -1.00 -17.15 30.13
N ASN A 228 -1.46 -17.43 28.90
CA ASN A 228 -1.91 -16.40 27.95
C ASN A 228 -3.40 -16.13 28.12
N TYR A 229 -3.82 -15.55 29.22
CA TYR A 229 -5.18 -15.18 29.55
C TYR A 229 -5.23 -13.90 30.38
N TRP A 230 -6.39 -13.28 30.40
CA TRP A 230 -6.66 -12.04 31.12
C TRP A 230 -7.94 -12.18 31.95
N GLU A 231 -7.98 -11.46 33.06
CA GLU A 231 -9.19 -11.39 33.90
C GLU A 231 -10.27 -10.58 33.19
N SER A 232 -11.53 -11.07 33.30
CA SER A 232 -12.71 -10.36 32.81
C SER A 232 -13.88 -10.52 33.79
N PRO A 233 -14.97 -9.74 33.65
CA PRO A 233 -16.20 -9.93 34.46
C PRO A 233 -16.84 -11.31 34.30
N TRP A 234 -16.51 -12.05 33.26
CA TRP A 234 -17.08 -13.37 32.92
C TRP A 234 -16.15 -14.53 33.28
N GLY A 235 -14.97 -14.22 33.78
CA GLY A 235 -13.90 -15.17 34.11
C GLY A 235 -12.63 -14.96 33.31
N ASP A 236 -11.60 -15.74 33.65
CA ASP A 236 -10.33 -15.76 32.94
C ASP A 236 -10.52 -16.20 31.48
N GLY A 237 -9.86 -15.52 30.57
CA GLY A 237 -9.97 -15.83 29.14
C GLY A 237 -9.19 -14.89 28.26
N ARG A 238 -9.55 -14.83 26.99
CA ARG A 238 -8.93 -13.97 26.00
C ARG A 238 -9.94 -13.48 24.95
N PRO A 239 -9.67 -12.38 24.25
CA PRO A 239 -10.59 -11.88 23.24
C PRO A 239 -10.73 -12.84 22.05
N GLY A 240 -11.89 -12.80 21.40
CA GLY A 240 -12.06 -13.29 20.03
C GLY A 240 -11.40 -12.33 19.04
N TRP A 241 -10.99 -12.85 17.92
CA TRP A 241 -10.24 -12.08 16.90
C TRP A 241 -10.99 -10.86 16.33
N HIS A 242 -12.32 -10.90 16.27
CA HIS A 242 -13.10 -9.85 15.60
C HIS A 242 -13.32 -8.61 16.46
N ILE A 243 -13.32 -8.74 17.80
CA ILE A 243 -13.60 -7.62 18.71
C ILE A 243 -12.42 -6.65 18.81
N GLU A 244 -11.21 -7.13 18.56
CA GLU A 244 -9.97 -6.36 18.64
C GLU A 244 -10.01 -5.12 17.75
N CYS A 245 -10.26 -5.33 16.45
CA CYS A 245 -10.30 -4.26 15.46
C CYS A 245 -11.45 -3.28 15.73
N SER A 246 -12.64 -3.77 16.13
CA SER A 246 -13.76 -2.91 16.49
C SER A 246 -13.40 -1.98 17.66
N ALA A 247 -12.81 -2.51 18.73
CA ALA A 247 -12.43 -1.74 19.90
C ALA A 247 -11.34 -0.70 19.59
N MET A 248 -10.26 -1.13 18.94
CA MET A 248 -9.14 -0.25 18.59
C MET A 248 -9.53 0.83 17.57
N ALA A 249 -10.30 0.46 16.52
CA ALA A 249 -10.77 1.42 15.53
C ALA A 249 -11.63 2.52 16.17
N MET A 250 -12.61 2.15 16.98
CA MET A 250 -13.48 3.10 17.66
C MET A 250 -12.74 3.97 18.68
N LYS A 251 -11.73 3.42 19.37
CA LYS A 251 -10.91 4.18 20.34
C LYS A 251 -10.17 5.34 19.66
N TYR A 252 -9.55 5.09 18.51
CA TYR A 252 -8.65 6.06 17.88
C TYR A 252 -9.32 6.92 16.81
N LEU A 253 -10.36 6.42 16.16
CA LEU A 253 -11.00 7.09 15.03
C LEU A 253 -12.43 7.52 15.30
N GLY A 254 -13.01 7.12 16.45
CA GLY A 254 -14.39 7.39 16.83
C GLY A 254 -15.36 6.32 16.35
N GLU A 255 -16.64 6.52 16.63
CA GLU A 255 -17.69 5.52 16.38
C GLU A 255 -18.00 5.31 14.89
N THR A 256 -17.64 6.28 14.04
CA THR A 256 -17.77 6.22 12.58
C THR A 256 -16.42 6.53 11.93
N LEU A 257 -15.96 5.66 11.06
CA LEU A 257 -14.73 5.79 10.29
C LEU A 257 -15.05 6.34 8.89
N ASP A 258 -14.12 7.08 8.28
CA ASP A 258 -14.26 7.45 6.88
C ASP A 258 -14.05 6.22 5.97
N LEU A 259 -13.09 5.33 6.32
CA LEU A 259 -12.83 4.11 5.56
C LEU A 259 -12.27 3.00 6.45
N HIS A 260 -12.66 1.76 6.14
CA HIS A 260 -12.05 0.53 6.67
C HIS A 260 -11.48 -0.33 5.53
N ALA A 261 -10.25 -0.81 5.69
CA ALA A 261 -9.51 -1.51 4.63
C ALA A 261 -8.98 -2.87 5.08
N GLY A 262 -8.97 -3.85 4.14
CA GLY A 262 -8.38 -5.16 4.35
C GLY A 262 -8.28 -5.99 3.06
N GLY A 263 -7.84 -7.23 3.17
CA GLY A 263 -7.95 -8.22 2.11
C GLY A 263 -9.39 -8.65 1.88
N VAL A 264 -9.72 -9.14 0.69
CA VAL A 264 -11.07 -9.63 0.37
C VAL A 264 -11.51 -10.81 1.25
N ASP A 265 -10.55 -11.58 1.76
CA ASP A 265 -10.74 -12.66 2.72
C ASP A 265 -11.28 -12.17 4.08
N LEU A 266 -10.97 -10.92 4.44
CA LEU A 266 -11.51 -10.30 5.65
C LEU A 266 -12.96 -9.83 5.51
N CYS A 267 -13.52 -9.72 4.29
CA CYS A 267 -14.92 -9.34 4.13
C CYS A 267 -15.85 -10.22 4.96
N PHE A 268 -15.56 -11.51 4.99
CA PHE A 268 -16.26 -12.50 5.79
C PHE A 268 -15.27 -13.53 6.36
N PRO A 269 -15.38 -13.84 7.67
CA PRO A 269 -16.38 -13.29 8.61
C PRO A 269 -15.97 -11.96 9.27
N HIS A 270 -14.68 -11.56 9.21
CA HIS A 270 -14.08 -10.54 10.09
C HIS A 270 -14.79 -9.19 10.01
N HIS A 271 -14.79 -8.52 8.84
CA HIS A 271 -15.41 -7.19 8.69
C HIS A 271 -16.94 -7.20 8.87
N GLU A 272 -17.63 -8.29 8.48
CA GLU A 272 -19.05 -8.43 8.74
C GLU A 272 -19.33 -8.47 10.24
N ASN A 273 -18.48 -9.17 11.02
CA ASN A 273 -18.57 -9.25 12.47
C ASN A 273 -18.23 -7.91 13.14
N GLU A 274 -17.21 -7.20 12.65
CA GLU A 274 -16.88 -5.86 13.13
C GLU A 274 -18.04 -4.86 12.92
N ILE A 275 -18.71 -4.94 11.78
CA ILE A 275 -19.93 -4.14 11.53
C ILE A 275 -20.99 -4.46 12.59
N ALA A 276 -21.26 -5.74 12.82
CA ALA A 276 -22.27 -6.15 13.76
C ALA A 276 -21.96 -5.68 15.19
N GLN A 277 -20.73 -5.89 15.66
CA GLN A 277 -20.25 -5.45 16.96
C GLN A 277 -20.37 -3.94 17.16
N SER A 278 -19.80 -3.19 16.21
CA SER A 278 -19.69 -1.73 16.33
C SER A 278 -21.05 -1.04 16.17
N GLU A 279 -21.86 -1.45 15.19
CA GLU A 279 -23.16 -0.84 14.95
C GLU A 279 -24.23 -1.27 15.96
N ALA A 280 -24.19 -2.50 16.48
CA ALA A 280 -25.06 -2.91 17.59
C ALA A 280 -24.72 -2.12 18.86
N CYS A 281 -23.43 -1.90 19.12
CA CYS A 281 -22.97 -1.13 20.27
C CYS A 281 -23.34 0.35 20.17
N THR A 282 -23.09 1.00 19.02
CA THR A 282 -23.21 2.47 18.91
C THR A 282 -24.54 2.95 18.34
N GLY A 283 -25.22 2.12 17.54
CA GLY A 283 -26.39 2.51 16.74
C GLY A 283 -26.04 3.36 15.51
N LYS A 284 -24.75 3.58 15.24
CA LYS A 284 -24.23 4.38 14.12
C LYS A 284 -23.59 3.50 13.06
N THR A 285 -23.43 4.02 11.84
CA THR A 285 -22.66 3.38 10.79
C THR A 285 -21.19 3.28 11.23
N PHE A 286 -20.61 2.10 11.19
CA PHE A 286 -19.23 1.88 11.62
C PHE A 286 -18.22 2.47 10.62
N SER A 287 -18.35 2.17 9.33
CA SER A 287 -17.49 2.74 8.29
C SER A 287 -18.31 3.25 7.11
N GLN A 288 -17.96 4.45 6.63
CA GLN A 288 -18.62 5.07 5.46
C GLN A 288 -18.18 4.40 4.16
N HIS A 289 -16.95 3.86 4.12
CA HIS A 289 -16.35 3.26 2.93
C HIS A 289 -15.61 1.96 3.29
N TRP A 290 -15.76 0.93 2.46
CA TRP A 290 -15.11 -0.37 2.64
C TRP A 290 -14.18 -0.64 1.45
N PHE A 291 -12.87 -0.74 1.74
CA PHE A 291 -11.84 -0.97 0.74
C PHE A 291 -11.25 -2.37 0.87
N HIS A 292 -11.38 -3.19 -0.19
CA HIS A 292 -10.84 -4.56 -0.20
C HIS A 292 -10.00 -4.80 -1.44
N ASN A 293 -8.80 -5.35 -1.23
CA ASN A 293 -7.96 -5.84 -2.30
C ASN A 293 -8.14 -7.34 -2.52
N GLU A 294 -8.08 -7.77 -3.78
CA GLU A 294 -8.18 -9.17 -4.19
C GLU A 294 -6.89 -9.96 -3.94
N HIS A 295 -7.04 -11.30 -3.90
CA HIS A 295 -5.96 -12.25 -3.63
C HIS A 295 -4.80 -12.16 -4.62
N LEU A 296 -3.62 -12.58 -4.14
CA LEU A 296 -2.45 -12.88 -4.95
C LEU A 296 -2.46 -14.36 -5.36
N MET A 297 -2.30 -14.58 -6.66
CA MET A 297 -1.96 -15.89 -7.23
C MET A 297 -0.45 -15.94 -7.48
N VAL A 298 0.15 -17.09 -7.42
CA VAL A 298 1.57 -17.31 -7.74
C VAL A 298 1.67 -18.38 -8.81
N GLU A 299 2.26 -18.01 -9.96
CA GLU A 299 2.38 -18.90 -11.13
C GLU A 299 1.04 -19.58 -11.49
N GLY A 300 -0.05 -18.79 -11.49
CA GLY A 300 -1.39 -19.25 -11.82
C GLY A 300 -2.12 -20.02 -10.73
N ASN A 301 -1.49 -20.29 -9.58
CA ASN A 301 -2.05 -21.08 -8.50
C ASN A 301 -2.37 -20.24 -7.26
N LYS A 302 -3.33 -20.68 -6.44
CA LYS A 302 -3.55 -20.11 -5.11
C LYS A 302 -2.30 -20.32 -4.25
N MET A 303 -1.93 -19.33 -3.44
CA MET A 303 -0.85 -19.47 -2.47
C MET A 303 -1.22 -20.48 -1.38
N SER A 304 -0.36 -21.47 -1.14
CA SER A 304 -0.54 -22.45 -0.06
C SER A 304 0.78 -23.06 0.40
N LYS A 305 0.83 -23.50 1.67
CA LYS A 305 1.99 -24.24 2.22
C LYS A 305 2.23 -25.56 1.47
N SER A 306 1.16 -26.25 1.06
CA SER A 306 1.26 -27.53 0.34
C SER A 306 1.89 -27.39 -1.05
N LEU A 307 1.67 -26.27 -1.74
CA LEU A 307 2.27 -25.98 -3.04
C LEU A 307 3.67 -25.36 -2.94
N ARG A 308 4.16 -25.06 -1.72
CA ARG A 308 5.46 -24.43 -1.47
C ARG A 308 5.68 -23.14 -2.27
N ASN A 309 4.59 -22.38 -2.51
CA ASN A 309 4.60 -21.14 -3.27
C ASN A 309 4.32 -19.91 -2.39
N LEU A 310 4.49 -20.03 -1.07
CA LEU A 310 4.45 -18.94 -0.10
C LEU A 310 5.85 -18.30 -0.03
N TYR A 311 6.07 -17.28 -0.81
CA TYR A 311 7.35 -16.53 -0.76
C TYR A 311 7.29 -15.42 0.27
N THR A 312 8.33 -15.30 1.08
CA THR A 312 8.60 -14.14 1.94
C THR A 312 9.41 -13.10 1.16
N LEU A 313 9.55 -11.87 1.71
CA LEU A 313 10.45 -10.87 1.12
C LEU A 313 11.91 -11.37 1.08
N ALA A 314 12.34 -12.06 2.14
CA ALA A 314 13.68 -12.67 2.19
C ALA A 314 13.92 -13.67 1.05
N ASP A 315 12.91 -14.49 0.70
CA ASP A 315 13.00 -15.42 -0.44
C ASP A 315 13.17 -14.69 -1.77
N ILE A 316 12.46 -13.58 -1.95
CA ILE A 316 12.56 -12.73 -3.15
C ILE A 316 13.94 -12.11 -3.27
N ILE A 317 14.48 -11.55 -2.17
CA ILE A 317 15.82 -10.97 -2.12
C ILE A 317 16.89 -12.05 -2.39
N LYS A 318 16.76 -13.24 -1.78
CA LYS A 318 17.66 -14.37 -2.02
C LYS A 318 17.71 -14.83 -3.48
N LYS A 319 16.62 -14.61 -4.24
CA LYS A 319 16.56 -14.88 -5.69
C LYS A 319 17.16 -13.76 -6.55
N GLY A 320 17.73 -12.70 -5.96
CA GLY A 320 18.41 -11.61 -6.63
C GLY A 320 17.46 -10.49 -7.13
N TYR A 321 16.30 -10.38 -6.53
CA TYR A 321 15.35 -9.30 -6.80
C TYR A 321 15.33 -8.25 -5.69
N ASN A 322 15.07 -6.99 -6.05
CA ASN A 322 14.98 -5.88 -5.10
C ASN A 322 13.55 -5.72 -4.56
N PRO A 323 13.39 -5.18 -3.33
CA PRO A 323 12.08 -4.87 -2.77
C PRO A 323 11.22 -3.96 -3.65
N ASP A 324 11.82 -2.97 -4.34
CA ASP A 324 11.10 -2.07 -5.24
C ASP A 324 10.55 -2.78 -6.48
N GLU A 325 11.27 -3.78 -6.99
CA GLU A 325 10.78 -4.63 -8.08
C GLU A 325 9.54 -5.42 -7.64
N LEU A 326 9.56 -5.95 -6.39
CA LEU A 326 8.41 -6.61 -5.81
C LEU A 326 7.25 -5.63 -5.60
N ARG A 327 7.52 -4.45 -5.04
CA ARG A 327 6.51 -3.39 -4.87
C ARG A 327 5.87 -3.03 -6.20
N TYR A 328 6.65 -2.81 -7.25
CA TYR A 328 6.15 -2.56 -8.61
C TYR A 328 5.25 -3.72 -9.07
N ALA A 329 5.73 -4.96 -9.01
CA ALA A 329 5.02 -6.14 -9.49
C ALA A 329 3.67 -6.34 -8.77
N LEU A 330 3.61 -6.07 -7.45
CA LEU A 330 2.41 -6.22 -6.64
C LEU A 330 1.39 -5.07 -6.84
N LEU A 331 1.83 -3.89 -7.30
CA LEU A 331 0.96 -2.73 -7.56
C LEU A 331 0.59 -2.54 -9.04
N ALA A 332 1.25 -3.23 -9.98
CA ALA A 332 1.05 -3.03 -11.42
C ALA A 332 -0.34 -3.41 -11.96
N GLY A 333 -1.17 -4.08 -11.16
CA GLY A 333 -2.54 -4.47 -11.49
C GLY A 333 -3.59 -3.75 -10.68
N SER A 334 -4.86 -3.89 -11.08
CA SER A 334 -5.97 -3.42 -10.26
C SER A 334 -5.99 -4.13 -8.91
N TYR A 335 -6.17 -3.38 -7.81
CA TYR A 335 -6.29 -3.97 -6.49
C TYR A 335 -7.54 -4.85 -6.35
N ARG A 336 -8.60 -4.61 -7.14
CA ARG A 336 -9.89 -5.33 -7.14
C ARG A 336 -9.90 -6.62 -7.95
N THR A 337 -8.80 -7.00 -8.57
CA THR A 337 -8.71 -8.23 -9.36
C THR A 337 -7.59 -9.12 -8.83
N LYS A 338 -7.77 -10.43 -8.97
CA LYS A 338 -6.70 -11.38 -8.65
C LYS A 338 -5.46 -11.04 -9.46
N LEU A 339 -4.35 -10.83 -8.78
CA LEU A 339 -3.06 -10.58 -9.42
C LEU A 339 -2.28 -11.88 -9.50
N ASN A 340 -1.79 -12.23 -10.68
CA ASN A 340 -0.88 -13.36 -10.84
C ASN A 340 0.56 -12.87 -10.74
N PHE A 341 1.24 -13.19 -9.65
CA PHE A 341 2.67 -12.97 -9.48
C PHE A 341 3.46 -14.03 -10.24
N SER A 342 4.49 -13.60 -10.97
CA SER A 342 5.48 -14.47 -11.60
C SER A 342 6.85 -13.80 -11.59
N PHE A 343 7.93 -14.56 -11.73
CA PHE A 343 9.28 -13.99 -11.77
C PHE A 343 9.53 -13.19 -13.06
N ASP A 344 8.83 -13.48 -14.16
CA ASP A 344 8.88 -12.66 -15.38
C ASP A 344 8.41 -11.23 -15.12
N ARG A 345 7.38 -11.04 -14.26
CA ARG A 345 6.93 -9.71 -13.84
C ARG A 345 7.97 -8.96 -13.01
N MET A 346 8.84 -9.66 -12.28
CA MET A 346 9.95 -9.03 -11.57
C MET A 346 11.01 -8.50 -12.53
N ILE A 347 11.28 -9.23 -13.61
CA ILE A 347 12.19 -8.79 -14.69
C ILE A 347 11.60 -7.57 -15.40
N GLU A 348 10.30 -7.59 -15.71
CA GLU A 348 9.59 -6.44 -16.29
C GLU A 348 9.65 -5.23 -15.35
N ALA A 349 9.43 -5.42 -14.04
CA ALA A 349 9.53 -4.37 -13.03
C ALA A 349 10.90 -3.71 -13.03
N ARG A 350 11.99 -4.50 -13.05
CA ARG A 350 13.38 -4.02 -13.14
C ARG A 350 13.59 -3.11 -14.33
N ILE A 351 13.17 -3.55 -15.52
CA ILE A 351 13.30 -2.78 -16.76
C ILE A 351 12.52 -1.47 -16.71
N ASN A 352 11.31 -1.52 -16.18
CA ASN A 352 10.41 -0.38 -16.12
C ASN A 352 10.87 0.65 -15.07
N LEU A 353 11.30 0.22 -13.88
CA LEU A 353 11.87 1.11 -12.86
C LEU A 353 13.14 1.80 -13.37
N LYS A 354 13.94 1.11 -14.16
CA LYS A 354 15.13 1.71 -14.79
C LYS A 354 14.77 2.83 -15.77
N LYS A 355 13.74 2.65 -16.61
CA LYS A 355 13.23 3.72 -17.50
C LYS A 355 12.73 4.92 -16.72
N VAL A 356 12.01 4.70 -15.62
CA VAL A 356 11.53 5.78 -14.75
C VAL A 356 12.71 6.51 -14.11
N SER A 357 13.73 5.79 -13.64
CA SER A 357 14.95 6.36 -13.08
C SER A 357 15.70 7.25 -14.08
N ASN A 358 15.87 6.79 -15.32
CA ASN A 358 16.52 7.58 -16.37
C ASN A 358 15.72 8.86 -16.67
N ALA A 359 14.40 8.80 -16.74
CA ALA A 359 13.54 9.96 -16.94
C ALA A 359 13.63 10.97 -15.78
N ALA A 360 13.62 10.48 -14.55
CA ALA A 360 13.78 11.31 -13.35
C ALA A 360 15.14 12.01 -13.32
N HIS A 361 16.22 11.28 -13.64
CA HIS A 361 17.57 11.83 -13.72
C HIS A 361 17.67 12.92 -14.79
N ALA A 362 17.09 12.71 -15.98
CA ALA A 362 17.07 13.71 -17.05
C ALA A 362 16.32 15.00 -16.69
N LEU A 363 15.43 14.96 -15.70
CA LEU A 363 14.72 16.12 -15.14
C LEU A 363 15.42 16.73 -13.91
N GLY A 364 16.59 16.23 -13.51
CA GLY A 364 17.36 16.70 -12.36
C GLY A 364 16.92 16.09 -11.02
N GLY A 365 16.32 14.89 -11.04
CA GLY A 365 15.92 14.15 -9.85
C GLY A 365 14.40 14.14 -9.59
N ILE A 366 14.02 13.84 -8.35
CA ILE A 366 12.63 13.79 -7.89
C ILE A 366 12.42 14.71 -6.69
N ASP A 367 11.20 15.23 -6.53
CA ASP A 367 10.78 15.98 -5.36
C ASP A 367 10.36 15.00 -4.24
N SER A 368 10.56 15.36 -2.98
CA SER A 368 10.23 14.51 -1.83
C SER A 368 8.72 14.35 -1.63
N TYR A 369 8.32 13.23 -1.04
CA TYR A 369 6.92 12.94 -0.72
C TYR A 369 6.29 14.02 0.16
N GLU A 370 6.96 14.40 1.25
CA GLU A 370 6.50 15.40 2.20
C GLU A 370 6.37 16.78 1.56
N GLY A 371 7.33 17.14 0.70
CA GLY A 371 7.31 18.39 -0.06
C GLY A 371 6.11 18.47 -1.01
N LEU A 372 5.80 17.38 -1.71
CA LEU A 372 4.65 17.29 -2.60
C LEU A 372 3.32 17.34 -1.84
N CYS A 373 3.21 16.62 -0.72
CA CYS A 373 2.02 16.67 0.14
C CYS A 373 1.77 18.10 0.67
N ALA A 374 2.81 18.79 1.12
CA ALA A 374 2.69 20.18 1.57
C ALA A 374 2.22 21.14 0.46
N ILE A 375 2.66 20.93 -0.78
CA ILE A 375 2.15 21.68 -1.94
C ILE A 375 0.68 21.34 -2.17
N ALA A 376 0.33 20.05 -2.21
CA ALA A 376 -1.02 19.57 -2.48
C ALA A 376 -2.05 20.08 -1.44
N GLU A 377 -1.68 20.21 -0.17
CA GLU A 377 -2.53 20.79 0.88
C GLU A 377 -2.85 22.28 0.67
N SER A 378 -1.97 23.02 0.05
CA SER A 378 -2.08 24.48 -0.12
C SER A 378 -2.53 24.92 -1.51
N ASP A 379 -2.21 24.15 -2.55
CA ASP A 379 -2.48 24.45 -3.96
C ASP A 379 -2.54 23.16 -4.78
N SER A 380 -2.98 23.25 -6.02
CA SER A 380 -2.94 22.11 -6.95
C SER A 380 -1.53 21.89 -7.51
N ILE A 381 -1.09 20.64 -7.56
CA ILE A 381 0.16 20.27 -8.20
C ILE A 381 -0.01 20.29 -9.73
N GLU A 382 0.88 20.98 -10.43
CA GLU A 382 0.92 20.95 -11.89
C GLU A 382 1.59 19.67 -12.38
N MET A 383 0.85 18.83 -13.11
CA MET A 383 1.30 17.50 -13.51
C MET A 383 2.03 17.46 -14.87
N GLY A 384 1.93 18.51 -15.68
CA GLY A 384 2.57 18.57 -17.00
C GLY A 384 2.22 17.38 -17.89
N LEU A 385 3.23 16.71 -18.44
CA LEU A 385 3.04 15.53 -19.28
C LEU A 385 2.41 14.33 -18.54
N PHE A 386 2.43 14.31 -17.22
CA PHE A 386 2.00 13.19 -16.38
C PHE A 386 0.55 13.29 -15.87
N GLU A 387 -0.19 14.31 -16.33
CA GLU A 387 -1.59 14.56 -15.95
C GLU A 387 -2.51 13.35 -16.18
N SER A 388 -2.38 12.66 -17.32
CA SER A 388 -3.20 11.48 -17.63
C SER A 388 -2.93 10.31 -16.67
N SER A 389 -1.65 10.11 -16.30
CA SER A 389 -1.26 9.09 -15.33
C SER A 389 -1.86 9.37 -13.95
N TRP A 390 -1.76 10.61 -13.48
CA TRP A 390 -2.37 11.03 -12.22
C TRP A 390 -3.89 10.90 -12.23
N THR A 391 -4.54 11.32 -13.30
CA THR A 391 -6.00 11.19 -13.45
C THR A 391 -6.45 9.73 -13.33
N ALA A 392 -5.69 8.80 -13.91
CA ALA A 392 -5.98 7.37 -13.80
C ALA A 392 -5.88 6.88 -12.33
N LEU A 393 -4.95 7.42 -11.52
CA LEU A 393 -4.86 7.09 -10.10
C LEU A 393 -6.07 7.63 -9.31
N LEU A 394 -6.56 8.79 -9.65
CA LEU A 394 -7.75 9.37 -9.00
C LEU A 394 -9.04 8.62 -9.36
N GLU A 395 -9.05 7.82 -10.42
CA GLU A 395 -10.16 6.98 -10.88
C GLU A 395 -10.01 5.54 -10.36
N ASP A 396 -10.30 5.34 -9.07
CA ASP A 396 -10.30 4.02 -8.42
C ASP A 396 -8.91 3.34 -8.38
N LEU A 397 -7.86 4.14 -8.16
CA LEU A 397 -6.46 3.66 -8.11
C LEU A 397 -6.11 2.78 -9.33
N ASN A 398 -6.50 3.20 -10.52
CA ASN A 398 -6.29 2.43 -11.74
C ASN A 398 -4.80 2.39 -12.13
N ALA A 399 -4.03 1.60 -11.37
CA ALA A 399 -2.58 1.46 -11.54
C ALA A 399 -2.20 1.02 -12.96
N SER A 400 -2.95 0.10 -13.57
CA SER A 400 -2.65 -0.38 -14.93
C SER A 400 -2.73 0.75 -15.96
N ALA A 401 -3.80 1.56 -15.92
CA ALA A 401 -3.93 2.72 -16.81
C ALA A 401 -2.88 3.78 -16.50
N ALA A 402 -2.64 4.06 -15.21
CA ALA A 402 -1.62 5.02 -14.77
C ALA A 402 -0.22 4.67 -15.28
N LEU A 403 0.17 3.39 -15.22
CA LEU A 403 1.45 2.90 -15.76
C LEU A 403 1.50 3.03 -17.28
N GLY A 404 0.42 2.68 -17.99
CA GLY A 404 0.35 2.87 -19.44
C GLY A 404 0.58 4.33 -19.84
N GLU A 405 -0.12 5.27 -19.20
CA GLU A 405 0.03 6.71 -19.45
C GLU A 405 1.41 7.24 -19.01
N LEU A 406 1.98 6.69 -17.93
CA LEU A 406 3.32 7.05 -17.47
C LEU A 406 4.37 6.78 -18.56
N PHE A 407 4.39 5.58 -19.15
CA PHE A 407 5.38 5.23 -20.17
C PHE A 407 5.14 5.96 -21.49
N VAL A 408 3.89 6.28 -21.84
CA VAL A 408 3.59 7.18 -22.97
C VAL A 408 4.16 8.57 -22.71
N SER A 409 4.01 9.08 -21.49
CA SER A 409 4.50 10.41 -21.08
C SER A 409 6.03 10.45 -21.03
N ILE A 410 6.70 9.42 -20.52
CA ILE A 410 8.16 9.28 -20.53
C ILE A 410 8.69 9.33 -21.98
N LYS A 411 8.09 8.58 -22.90
CA LYS A 411 8.50 8.61 -24.31
C LYS A 411 8.33 9.99 -24.96
N LYS A 412 7.26 10.73 -24.60
CA LYS A 412 7.08 12.12 -25.06
C LYS A 412 8.14 13.05 -24.47
N LEU A 413 8.44 12.87 -23.16
CA LEU A 413 9.49 13.63 -22.47
C LEU A 413 10.86 13.43 -23.13
N GLU A 414 11.26 12.19 -23.35
CA GLU A 414 12.54 11.84 -24.02
C GLU A 414 12.66 12.52 -25.39
N LYS A 415 11.59 12.45 -26.22
CA LYS A 415 11.58 13.12 -27.52
C LYS A 415 11.75 14.64 -27.42
N ARG A 416 11.08 15.30 -26.45
CA ARG A 416 11.19 16.75 -26.23
C ARG A 416 12.56 17.15 -25.69
N LEU A 417 13.16 16.33 -24.82
CA LEU A 417 14.53 16.55 -24.33
C LEU A 417 15.57 16.46 -25.45
N VAL A 418 15.47 15.44 -26.32
CA VAL A 418 16.37 15.29 -27.48
C VAL A 418 16.27 16.47 -28.46
N ASN A 419 15.07 17.02 -28.63
CA ASN A 419 14.82 18.16 -29.51
C ASN A 419 15.13 19.53 -28.90
N ASP A 420 15.55 19.57 -27.62
CA ASP A 420 15.71 20.79 -26.79
C ASP A 420 14.43 21.66 -26.77
N ASP A 421 13.26 21.01 -26.71
CA ASP A 421 11.92 21.60 -26.83
C ASP A 421 11.23 21.70 -25.45
N LEU A 422 11.99 21.91 -24.39
CA LEU A 422 11.50 22.07 -23.02
C LEU A 422 12.17 23.29 -22.36
N SER A 423 11.36 24.28 -22.01
CA SER A 423 11.82 25.36 -21.14
C SER A 423 12.18 24.83 -19.74
N GLU A 424 12.99 25.57 -18.97
CA GLU A 424 13.30 25.21 -17.58
C GLU A 424 12.03 25.16 -16.71
N SER A 425 11.03 26.00 -17.00
CA SER A 425 9.71 25.94 -16.35
C SER A 425 8.99 24.64 -16.68
N ASP A 426 8.98 24.22 -17.96
CA ASP A 426 8.36 22.93 -18.36
C ASP A 426 9.06 21.74 -17.72
N LYS A 427 10.41 21.75 -17.67
CA LYS A 427 11.20 20.70 -17.00
C LYS A 427 10.83 20.61 -15.52
N LYS A 428 10.69 21.74 -14.83
CA LYS A 428 10.27 21.78 -13.42
C LYS A 428 8.88 21.18 -13.24
N ILE A 429 7.91 21.55 -14.07
CA ILE A 429 6.55 21.01 -14.02
C ILE A 429 6.55 19.50 -14.31
N CYS A 430 7.30 19.07 -15.33
CA CYS A 430 7.43 17.63 -15.63
C CYS A 430 8.10 16.85 -14.49
N ARG A 431 9.14 17.42 -13.86
CA ARG A 431 9.78 16.81 -12.68
C ARG A 431 8.76 16.64 -11.56
N GLN A 432 8.00 17.68 -11.24
CA GLN A 432 6.99 17.64 -10.19
C GLN A 432 5.91 16.58 -10.49
N GLY A 433 5.37 16.55 -11.72
CA GLY A 433 4.37 15.56 -12.12
C GLY A 433 4.91 14.12 -12.08
N LEU A 434 6.13 13.88 -12.57
CA LEU A 434 6.78 12.57 -12.48
C LEU A 434 7.00 12.16 -11.02
N SER A 435 7.45 13.10 -10.18
CA SER A 435 7.67 12.87 -8.74
C SER A 435 6.37 12.46 -8.03
N VAL A 436 5.23 13.07 -8.37
CA VAL A 436 3.91 12.67 -7.84
C VAL A 436 3.63 11.21 -8.15
N ILE A 437 3.84 10.77 -9.39
CA ILE A 437 3.57 9.38 -9.78
C ILE A 437 4.52 8.41 -9.07
N ILE A 438 5.83 8.72 -9.03
CA ILE A 438 6.82 7.89 -8.33
C ILE A 438 6.46 7.75 -6.83
N ASN A 439 6.13 8.85 -6.17
CA ASN A 439 5.77 8.87 -4.76
C ASN A 439 4.40 8.23 -4.47
N ALA A 440 3.44 8.33 -5.39
CA ALA A 440 2.17 7.63 -5.28
C ALA A 440 2.37 6.11 -5.28
N PHE A 441 3.18 5.59 -6.21
CA PHE A 441 3.57 4.19 -6.19
C PHE A 441 4.58 3.83 -5.09
N GLY A 442 5.23 4.83 -4.46
CA GLY A 442 6.22 4.66 -3.41
C GLY A 442 7.49 3.94 -3.86
N TRP A 443 7.93 4.15 -5.09
CA TRP A 443 9.15 3.53 -5.60
C TRP A 443 10.41 4.26 -5.12
N THR A 444 11.39 3.49 -4.68
CA THR A 444 12.79 3.91 -4.60
C THR A 444 13.44 3.55 -5.93
N LEU A 445 14.00 4.54 -6.62
CA LEU A 445 14.50 4.32 -7.97
C LEU A 445 15.93 3.74 -7.96
N PRO A 446 16.24 2.80 -8.87
CA PRO A 446 17.62 2.33 -9.06
C PRO A 446 18.50 3.44 -9.67
N GLU A 447 19.81 3.28 -9.56
CA GLU A 447 20.78 4.17 -10.21
C GLU A 447 20.49 4.29 -11.73
N PRO A 448 20.47 5.49 -12.32
CA PRO A 448 20.25 5.69 -13.73
C PRO A 448 21.45 5.19 -14.58
N ASP A 449 21.22 4.90 -15.86
CA ASP A 449 22.28 4.39 -16.76
C ASP A 449 23.43 5.40 -16.98
N SER A 450 23.12 6.69 -16.89
CA SER A 450 24.10 7.78 -17.04
C SER A 450 25.09 7.91 -15.88
N VAL A 451 24.82 7.27 -14.73
CA VAL A 451 25.69 7.23 -13.54
C VAL A 451 26.58 6.00 -13.53
N LYS A 452 26.42 5.06 -14.49
CA LYS A 452 27.48 4.09 -14.69
C LYS A 452 28.75 4.90 -14.98
N GLU A 453 29.69 4.89 -14.03
CA GLU A 453 31.04 5.38 -14.26
C GLU A 453 31.42 4.97 -15.67
N SER A 454 31.85 5.91 -16.49
CA SER A 454 32.52 5.59 -17.73
C SER A 454 33.75 4.82 -17.30
N VAL A 455 33.62 3.48 -17.26
CA VAL A 455 34.78 2.62 -17.04
C VAL A 455 35.68 2.98 -18.19
N GLU A 456 36.76 3.66 -17.88
CA GLU A 456 37.71 4.11 -18.88
C GLU A 456 38.23 2.86 -19.61
N ILE A 457 37.78 2.68 -20.85
CA ILE A 457 38.16 1.51 -21.63
C ILE A 457 39.65 1.62 -21.87
N PRO A 458 40.45 0.61 -21.41
CA PRO A 458 41.89 0.65 -21.66
C PRO A 458 42.21 0.84 -23.13
N LYS A 459 43.29 1.59 -23.42
CA LYS A 459 43.64 1.96 -24.79
C LYS A 459 43.87 0.76 -25.67
N ASP A 460 44.51 -0.29 -25.12
CA ASP A 460 44.75 -1.57 -25.78
C ASP A 460 43.44 -2.32 -26.14
N VAL A 461 42.44 -2.28 -25.28
CA VAL A 461 41.10 -2.86 -25.54
C VAL A 461 40.38 -2.10 -26.66
N ASN A 462 40.47 -0.77 -26.69
CA ASN A 462 39.91 0.04 -27.77
C ASN A 462 40.57 -0.26 -29.11
N GLU A 463 41.91 -0.35 -29.15
CA GLU A 463 42.67 -0.66 -30.36
C GLU A 463 42.31 -2.05 -30.90
N LEU A 464 42.20 -3.05 -30.05
CA LEU A 464 41.80 -4.41 -30.46
C LEU A 464 40.34 -4.46 -30.96
N ALA A 465 39.44 -3.73 -30.33
CA ALA A 465 38.04 -3.66 -30.76
C ALA A 465 37.88 -2.98 -32.13
N GLU A 466 38.64 -1.94 -32.39
CA GLU A 466 38.66 -1.25 -33.68
C GLU A 466 39.23 -2.15 -34.80
N GLN A 467 40.34 -2.85 -34.52
CA GLN A 467 40.92 -3.83 -35.47
C GLN A 467 39.91 -4.98 -35.73
N ARG A 468 39.25 -5.46 -34.70
CA ARG A 468 38.22 -6.47 -34.84
C ARG A 468 37.04 -6.01 -35.69
N TRP A 469 36.59 -4.75 -35.52
CA TRP A 469 35.51 -4.17 -36.30
C TRP A 469 35.93 -4.05 -37.79
N GLN A 470 37.16 -3.59 -38.06
CA GLN A 470 37.69 -3.53 -39.40
C GLN A 470 37.77 -4.92 -40.04
N ALA A 471 38.31 -5.93 -39.35
CA ALA A 471 38.34 -7.31 -39.83
C ALA A 471 36.95 -7.86 -40.17
N LYS A 472 35.94 -7.50 -39.38
CA LYS A 472 34.53 -7.84 -39.66
C LYS A 472 34.00 -7.16 -40.92
N CYS A 473 34.28 -5.86 -41.12
CA CYS A 473 33.91 -5.12 -42.32
C CYS A 473 34.55 -5.68 -43.57
N ASP A 474 35.79 -6.19 -43.44
CA ASP A 474 36.56 -6.83 -44.55
C ASP A 474 36.16 -8.31 -44.76
N ASN A 475 35.15 -8.82 -44.04
CA ASN A 475 34.71 -10.22 -44.03
C ASN A 475 35.80 -11.24 -43.63
N ASN A 476 36.83 -10.78 -42.90
CA ASN A 476 37.85 -11.65 -42.33
C ASN A 476 37.38 -12.20 -40.95
N TRP A 477 36.51 -13.19 -41.01
CA TRP A 477 35.83 -13.73 -39.81
C TRP A 477 36.81 -14.39 -38.84
N ALA A 478 37.84 -15.08 -39.33
CA ALA A 478 38.85 -15.75 -38.51
C ALA A 478 39.62 -14.75 -37.63
N GLU A 479 40.04 -13.62 -38.19
CA GLU A 479 40.74 -12.56 -37.47
C GLU A 479 39.79 -11.81 -36.54
N SER A 480 38.55 -11.56 -36.99
CA SER A 480 37.52 -10.93 -36.16
C SER A 480 37.22 -11.75 -34.87
N ASP A 481 37.14 -13.09 -34.99
CA ASP A 481 36.88 -13.97 -33.83
C ASP A 481 38.11 -14.04 -32.91
N ARG A 482 39.33 -14.14 -33.47
CA ARG A 482 40.58 -14.10 -32.68
C ARG A 482 40.70 -12.82 -31.85
N LEU A 483 40.45 -11.66 -32.43
CA LEU A 483 40.48 -10.38 -31.73
C LEU A 483 39.37 -10.24 -30.68
N ARG A 484 38.19 -10.84 -30.91
CA ARG A 484 37.10 -10.91 -29.92
C ARG A 484 37.54 -11.68 -28.68
N ASP A 485 38.21 -12.81 -28.88
CA ASP A 485 38.71 -13.66 -27.78
C ASP A 485 39.84 -12.94 -27.02
N GLU A 486 40.69 -12.15 -27.68
CA GLU A 486 41.69 -11.33 -26.99
C GLU A 486 41.05 -10.23 -26.13
N VAL A 487 40.05 -9.53 -26.64
CA VAL A 487 39.28 -8.53 -25.85
C VAL A 487 38.56 -9.19 -24.65
N PHE A 488 38.02 -10.39 -24.88
CA PHE A 488 37.39 -11.15 -23.80
C PHE A 488 38.40 -11.57 -22.70
N ALA A 489 39.59 -11.99 -23.11
CA ALA A 489 40.69 -12.33 -22.17
C ALA A 489 41.15 -11.14 -21.32
N LEU A 490 41.00 -9.93 -21.82
CA LEU A 490 41.27 -8.68 -21.10
C LEU A 490 40.10 -8.24 -20.18
N GLY A 491 39.04 -9.05 -20.11
CA GLY A 491 37.88 -8.78 -19.24
C GLY A 491 36.82 -7.88 -19.88
N TRP A 492 36.76 -7.82 -21.24
CA TRP A 492 35.82 -6.98 -21.95
C TRP A 492 35.04 -7.76 -23.02
N VAL A 493 33.84 -7.31 -23.34
CA VAL A 493 32.95 -7.89 -24.37
C VAL A 493 32.61 -6.85 -25.40
N ILE A 494 32.67 -7.24 -26.68
CA ILE A 494 32.24 -6.41 -27.81
C ILE A 494 30.83 -6.83 -28.22
N LYS A 495 29.89 -5.87 -28.20
CA LYS A 495 28.54 -6.01 -28.71
C LYS A 495 28.39 -5.34 -30.06
N ASP A 496 28.05 -6.12 -31.07
CA ASP A 496 27.86 -5.62 -32.43
C ASP A 496 26.50 -4.94 -32.62
N GLY A 497 26.50 -3.71 -33.10
CA GLY A 497 25.36 -3.03 -33.67
C GLY A 497 25.28 -3.21 -35.20
N LYS A 498 24.35 -2.50 -35.86
CA LYS A 498 24.22 -2.54 -37.35
C LYS A 498 25.36 -1.80 -38.07
N GLU A 499 25.80 -0.68 -37.50
CA GLU A 499 26.79 0.23 -38.13
C GLU A 499 27.94 0.61 -37.16
N SER A 500 27.94 0.06 -35.95
CA SER A 500 28.90 0.34 -34.88
C SER A 500 29.03 -0.83 -33.93
N TYR A 501 29.91 -0.72 -32.94
CA TYR A 501 30.05 -1.68 -31.84
C TYR A 501 30.14 -0.93 -30.51
N GLU A 502 29.82 -1.64 -29.43
CA GLU A 502 29.95 -1.18 -28.02
C GLU A 502 30.90 -2.12 -27.27
N ILE A 503 31.67 -1.57 -26.33
CA ILE A 503 32.60 -2.31 -25.49
C ILE A 503 32.11 -2.23 -24.06
N GLU A 504 31.92 -3.37 -23.39
CA GLU A 504 31.49 -3.45 -21.98
C GLU A 504 32.44 -4.37 -21.19
N PRO A 505 32.64 -4.12 -19.87
CA PRO A 505 33.37 -5.06 -19.03
C PRO A 505 32.60 -6.38 -18.89
N VAL A 506 33.33 -7.50 -18.85
CA VAL A 506 32.75 -8.81 -18.50
C VAL A 506 32.19 -8.72 -17.08
N LYS A 507 30.91 -9.06 -16.89
CA LYS A 507 30.23 -9.08 -15.60
C LYS A 507 30.52 -10.37 -14.84
#